data_92242f27cb941bcf1423565dfa5377dd
#
_entry.id   92242f27cb941bcf1423565dfa5377dd
#
_cell.length_a   1.000
_cell.length_b   1.000
_cell.length_c   1.000
_cell.angle_alpha   90.00
_cell.angle_beta   90.00
_cell.angle_gamma   90.00
#
_symmetry.space_group_name_H-M   'P 1'
#
loop_
_entity.id
_entity.type
_entity.pdbx_description
1 polymer ?
#
loop_
_entity_poly.entity_id
_entity_poly.type
_entity_poly.pdbx_seq_one_letter_code
_entity_poly.pdbx_strand_id
1 'polypeptide(L)'
;MNSPAPFPPDSLIPETAQIEPGVTLGQRVIFAGAGIVVRTNARIDAAAVIGENVTIGQGAWVRAGAVVLRSIPPNAIVEGNPAQVVGYVNRASNDQRPDLRLIDVQSLGELARPARVPLEVGDSALYLMRRVNDTRGSLTVGEVPTEVPFSPARYFAVYGVPSIELRGEHAHKRCQQFLICLHGSCRVLLDDGERRCEVTLDRPDMGVFMPEMIWGTQYRYSPDAVLLVFASRPYEAEDYLRTYDDFLEEKTRRA
;
A
#
# COMPACT_ATOMS: atom_id res chain seq x y z
N MET A 1 -2.93 -31.40 -18.11
CA MET A 1 -3.94 -31.00 -17.10
C MET A 1 -3.34 -31.31 -15.74
N ASN A 2 -2.78 -30.32 -15.06
CA ASN A 2 -2.28 -30.51 -13.70
C ASN A 2 -3.49 -30.40 -12.76
N SER A 3 -3.88 -31.53 -12.15
CA SER A 3 -4.81 -31.47 -11.00
C SER A 3 -4.18 -30.59 -9.94
N PRO A 4 -4.94 -29.68 -9.33
CA PRO A 4 -4.45 -28.91 -8.19
C PRO A 4 -4.01 -29.90 -7.11
N ALA A 5 -2.89 -29.62 -6.44
CA ALA A 5 -2.43 -30.43 -5.32
C ALA A 5 -3.56 -30.56 -4.31
N PRO A 6 -3.82 -31.75 -3.75
CA PRO A 6 -4.91 -31.95 -2.80
C PRO A 6 -4.66 -31.01 -1.61
N PHE A 7 -5.67 -30.22 -1.25
CA PHE A 7 -5.61 -29.36 -0.06
C PHE A 7 -5.35 -30.21 1.19
N PRO A 8 -4.70 -29.62 2.21
CA PRO A 8 -4.44 -30.36 3.46
C PRO A 8 -5.72 -30.99 3.99
N PRO A 9 -5.73 -32.27 4.36
CA PRO A 9 -6.95 -33.05 4.66
C PRO A 9 -7.77 -32.49 5.82
N ASP A 10 -7.17 -31.70 6.68
CA ASP A 10 -7.79 -31.11 7.87
C ASP A 10 -8.37 -29.70 7.61
N SER A 11 -8.40 -29.24 6.37
CA SER A 11 -8.93 -27.92 6.02
C SER A 11 -10.39 -28.02 5.58
N LEU A 12 -11.21 -27.06 6.00
CA LEU A 12 -12.62 -26.95 5.61
C LEU A 12 -12.74 -25.92 4.48
N ILE A 13 -12.79 -26.41 3.24
CA ILE A 13 -12.84 -25.59 2.02
C ILE A 13 -14.11 -25.97 1.24
N PRO A 14 -15.09 -25.07 1.12
CA PRO A 14 -16.31 -25.34 0.34
C PRO A 14 -15.97 -25.43 -1.16
N GLU A 15 -16.69 -26.26 -1.88
CA GLU A 15 -16.54 -26.41 -3.34
C GLU A 15 -16.79 -25.10 -4.11
N THR A 16 -17.51 -24.16 -3.51
CA THR A 16 -17.80 -22.85 -4.08
C THR A 16 -16.64 -21.85 -3.99
N ALA A 17 -15.56 -22.19 -3.27
CA ALA A 17 -14.39 -21.33 -3.17
C ALA A 17 -13.62 -21.33 -4.48
N GLN A 18 -13.27 -20.14 -4.95
CA GLN A 18 -12.43 -19.97 -6.14
C GLN A 18 -10.96 -19.85 -5.71
N ILE A 19 -10.12 -20.79 -6.09
CA ILE A 19 -8.70 -20.82 -5.74
C ILE A 19 -7.89 -20.85 -7.02
N GLU A 20 -7.13 -19.77 -7.22
CA GLU A 20 -6.31 -19.59 -8.42
C GLU A 20 -4.96 -20.36 -8.33
N PRO A 21 -4.23 -20.49 -9.46
CA PRO A 21 -2.96 -21.20 -9.51
C PRO A 21 -1.89 -20.63 -8.55
N GLY A 22 -1.02 -21.52 -8.03
CA GLY A 22 0.10 -21.14 -7.19
C GLY A 22 -0.27 -20.80 -5.73
N VAL A 23 -1.53 -20.89 -5.35
CA VAL A 23 -1.96 -20.71 -3.97
C VAL A 23 -1.41 -21.82 -3.09
N THR A 24 -0.90 -21.45 -1.90
CA THR A 24 -0.45 -22.39 -0.88
C THR A 24 -1.31 -22.29 0.37
N LEU A 25 -1.81 -23.44 0.85
CA LEU A 25 -2.62 -23.54 2.05
C LEU A 25 -1.91 -24.35 3.13
N GLY A 26 -1.85 -23.81 4.34
CA GLY A 26 -1.43 -24.52 5.54
C GLY A 26 -2.49 -25.51 6.03
N GLN A 27 -2.15 -26.28 7.06
CA GLN A 27 -3.08 -27.22 7.68
C GLN A 27 -4.20 -26.50 8.44
N ARG A 28 -5.39 -27.12 8.50
CA ARG A 28 -6.53 -26.63 9.28
C ARG A 28 -6.97 -25.19 8.93
N VAL A 29 -6.87 -24.84 7.66
CA VAL A 29 -7.45 -23.58 7.15
C VAL A 29 -8.96 -23.76 7.03
N ILE A 30 -9.74 -22.77 7.49
CA ILE A 30 -11.19 -22.78 7.47
C ILE A 30 -11.70 -21.64 6.58
N PHE A 31 -12.46 -21.97 5.55
CA PHE A 31 -13.24 -21.03 4.77
C PHE A 31 -14.67 -21.03 5.32
N ALA A 32 -15.01 -19.98 6.09
CA ALA A 32 -16.21 -19.91 6.91
C ALA A 32 -17.42 -19.32 6.16
N GLY A 33 -17.57 -19.66 4.86
CA GLY A 33 -18.73 -19.20 4.09
C GLY A 33 -18.54 -19.31 2.57
N ALA A 34 -19.49 -18.73 1.84
CA ALA A 34 -19.45 -18.68 0.38
C ALA A 34 -18.76 -17.40 -0.14
N GLY A 35 -18.55 -17.33 -1.46
CA GLY A 35 -18.01 -16.13 -2.12
C GLY A 35 -16.55 -15.84 -1.84
N ILE A 36 -15.78 -16.85 -1.39
CA ILE A 36 -14.36 -16.69 -1.09
C ILE A 36 -13.57 -16.88 -2.39
N VAL A 37 -12.69 -15.89 -2.67
CA VAL A 37 -11.77 -15.91 -3.80
C VAL A 37 -10.34 -15.79 -3.28
N VAL A 38 -9.47 -16.74 -3.67
CA VAL A 38 -8.03 -16.68 -3.35
C VAL A 38 -7.26 -16.54 -4.65
N ARG A 39 -6.65 -15.38 -4.83
CA ARG A 39 -5.94 -15.01 -6.05
C ARG A 39 -4.57 -15.67 -6.15
N THR A 40 -4.04 -15.66 -7.35
CA THR A 40 -2.77 -16.30 -7.76
C THR A 40 -1.64 -16.08 -6.76
N ASN A 41 -0.90 -17.16 -6.44
CA ASN A 41 0.27 -17.13 -5.56
C ASN A 41 0.03 -16.59 -4.12
N ALA A 42 -1.21 -16.47 -3.68
CA ALA A 42 -1.48 -16.14 -2.29
C ALA A 42 -1.05 -17.30 -1.36
N ARG A 43 -0.65 -16.94 -0.15
CA ARG A 43 -0.26 -17.88 0.90
C ARG A 43 -1.17 -17.73 2.10
N ILE A 44 -1.76 -18.84 2.55
CA ILE A 44 -2.58 -18.88 3.76
C ILE A 44 -1.95 -19.90 4.71
N ASP A 45 -1.40 -19.44 5.81
CA ASP A 45 -0.75 -20.30 6.79
C ASP A 45 -1.76 -21.06 7.66
N ALA A 46 -1.24 -22.01 8.46
CA ALA A 46 -2.05 -22.93 9.23
C ALA A 46 -3.05 -22.27 10.19
N ALA A 47 -4.22 -22.89 10.36
CA ALA A 47 -5.29 -22.47 11.27
C ALA A 47 -5.85 -21.07 11.01
N ALA A 48 -5.65 -20.50 9.84
CA ALA A 48 -6.29 -19.26 9.43
C ALA A 48 -7.79 -19.49 9.13
N VAL A 49 -8.61 -18.49 9.44
CA VAL A 49 -10.06 -18.49 9.16
C VAL A 49 -10.36 -17.38 8.16
N ILE A 50 -10.97 -17.72 7.04
CA ILE A 50 -11.37 -16.77 6.00
C ILE A 50 -12.88 -16.64 6.01
N GLY A 51 -13.38 -15.44 6.24
CA GLY A 51 -14.81 -15.12 6.28
C GLY A 51 -15.48 -15.18 4.90
N GLU A 52 -16.79 -15.09 4.89
CA GLU A 52 -17.60 -15.07 3.67
C GLU A 52 -17.34 -13.81 2.81
N ASN A 53 -17.49 -13.92 1.49
CA ASN A 53 -17.35 -12.84 0.52
C ASN A 53 -15.98 -12.12 0.57
N VAL A 54 -14.94 -12.81 1.03
CA VAL A 54 -13.58 -12.30 1.13
C VAL A 54 -12.77 -12.68 -0.10
N THR A 55 -12.08 -11.69 -0.67
CA THR A 55 -11.03 -11.90 -1.68
C THR A 55 -9.65 -11.76 -1.03
N ILE A 56 -8.83 -12.79 -1.11
CA ILE A 56 -7.41 -12.72 -0.77
C ILE A 56 -6.66 -12.33 -2.03
N GLY A 57 -6.04 -11.15 -2.01
CA GLY A 57 -5.36 -10.58 -3.17
C GLY A 57 -4.16 -11.40 -3.64
N GLN A 58 -3.78 -11.22 -4.89
CA GLN A 58 -2.63 -11.88 -5.50
C GLN A 58 -1.38 -11.75 -4.63
N GLY A 59 -0.72 -12.87 -4.36
CA GLY A 59 0.51 -12.90 -3.60
C GLY A 59 0.39 -12.44 -2.14
N ALA A 60 -0.80 -12.21 -1.63
CA ALA A 60 -1.00 -11.89 -0.22
C ALA A 60 -0.61 -13.04 0.69
N TRP A 61 -0.21 -12.71 1.89
CA TRP A 61 0.18 -13.68 2.91
C TRP A 61 -0.66 -13.53 4.17
N VAL A 62 -1.54 -14.50 4.39
CA VAL A 62 -2.32 -14.63 5.61
C VAL A 62 -1.55 -15.48 6.60
N ARG A 63 -1.15 -14.89 7.72
CA ARG A 63 -0.36 -15.57 8.73
C ARG A 63 -1.18 -16.58 9.54
N ALA A 64 -0.48 -17.49 10.18
CA ALA A 64 -1.09 -18.55 10.97
C ALA A 64 -2.06 -18.01 12.05
N GLY A 65 -3.25 -18.62 12.15
CA GLY A 65 -4.27 -18.26 13.11
C GLY A 65 -4.99 -16.92 12.86
N ALA A 66 -4.71 -16.25 11.74
CA ALA A 66 -5.39 -15.01 11.40
C ALA A 66 -6.86 -15.23 11.06
N VAL A 67 -7.74 -14.31 11.49
CA VAL A 67 -9.17 -14.32 11.18
C VAL A 67 -9.48 -13.18 10.21
N VAL A 68 -9.64 -13.52 8.95
CA VAL A 68 -9.81 -12.55 7.85
C VAL A 68 -11.30 -12.32 7.61
N LEU A 69 -11.79 -11.14 7.92
CA LEU A 69 -13.20 -10.76 7.79
C LEU A 69 -13.44 -9.75 6.65
N ARG A 70 -12.38 -9.31 5.95
CA ARG A 70 -12.44 -8.36 4.84
C ARG A 70 -11.44 -8.77 3.76
N SER A 71 -11.68 -8.35 2.54
CA SER A 71 -10.75 -8.60 1.44
C SER A 71 -9.37 -8.02 1.71
N ILE A 72 -8.35 -8.76 1.28
CA ILE A 72 -6.94 -8.46 1.53
C ILE A 72 -6.32 -7.96 0.22
N PRO A 73 -5.62 -6.79 0.27
CA PRO A 73 -4.94 -6.24 -0.90
C PRO A 73 -3.87 -7.18 -1.48
N PRO A 74 -3.52 -7.02 -2.76
CA PRO A 74 -2.41 -7.74 -3.35
C PRO A 74 -1.10 -7.56 -2.57
N ASN A 75 -0.36 -8.65 -2.41
CA ASN A 75 0.92 -8.71 -1.71
C ASN A 75 0.91 -8.27 -0.23
N ALA A 76 -0.23 -8.01 0.37
CA ALA A 76 -0.31 -7.64 1.78
C ALA A 76 -0.02 -8.84 2.70
N ILE A 77 0.63 -8.57 3.82
CA ILE A 77 0.83 -9.53 4.92
C ILE A 77 -0.19 -9.17 6.01
N VAL A 78 -1.01 -10.14 6.41
CA VAL A 78 -2.02 -9.93 7.45
C VAL A 78 -1.86 -10.92 8.59
N GLU A 79 -2.14 -10.46 9.81
CA GLU A 79 -2.13 -11.27 11.03
C GLU A 79 -3.15 -10.77 12.06
N GLY A 80 -3.50 -11.62 13.01
CA GLY A 80 -4.36 -11.29 14.15
C GLY A 80 -5.83 -11.68 13.97
N ASN A 81 -6.63 -11.37 15.01
CA ASN A 81 -8.09 -11.60 15.04
C ASN A 81 -8.77 -10.33 15.61
N PRO A 82 -9.47 -9.51 14.80
CA PRO A 82 -9.52 -9.62 13.33
C PRO A 82 -8.15 -9.33 12.67
N ALA A 83 -7.94 -9.90 11.46
CA ALA A 83 -6.70 -9.73 10.71
C ALA A 83 -6.48 -8.28 10.28
N GLN A 84 -5.23 -7.83 10.42
CA GLN A 84 -4.80 -6.47 10.07
C GLN A 84 -3.58 -6.54 9.13
N VAL A 85 -3.45 -5.58 8.23
CA VAL A 85 -2.26 -5.46 7.38
C VAL A 85 -1.07 -5.00 8.23
N VAL A 86 -0.04 -5.84 8.31
CA VAL A 86 1.17 -5.57 9.08
C VAL A 86 2.38 -5.22 8.20
N GLY A 87 2.26 -5.43 6.90
CA GLY A 87 3.29 -5.12 5.92
C GLY A 87 2.94 -5.69 4.55
N TYR A 88 3.92 -5.70 3.67
CA TYR A 88 3.79 -6.25 2.32
C TYR A 88 4.90 -7.25 2.03
N VAL A 89 4.58 -8.25 1.21
CA VAL A 89 5.52 -9.30 0.82
C VAL A 89 6.65 -8.69 -0.01
N ASN A 90 7.89 -8.96 0.40
CA ASN A 90 9.07 -8.61 -0.36
C ASN A 90 9.50 -9.83 -1.18
N ARG A 91 9.44 -9.74 -2.50
CA ARG A 91 9.85 -10.79 -3.42
C ARG A 91 11.17 -10.40 -4.09
N ALA A 92 12.05 -11.36 -4.28
CA ALA A 92 13.19 -11.13 -5.15
C ALA A 92 12.68 -10.99 -6.60
N SER A 93 13.02 -9.89 -7.25
CA SER A 93 12.81 -9.72 -8.69
C SER A 93 13.73 -10.65 -9.47
N ASN A 94 13.49 -10.83 -10.79
CA ASN A 94 14.38 -11.57 -11.68
C ASN A 94 15.83 -11.04 -11.69
N ASP A 95 16.02 -9.80 -11.24
CA ASP A 95 17.32 -9.10 -11.09
C ASP A 95 17.94 -9.29 -9.68
N GLN A 96 17.42 -10.24 -8.88
CA GLN A 96 17.83 -10.53 -7.49
C GLN A 96 17.70 -9.34 -6.51
N ARG A 97 17.16 -8.21 -6.94
CA ARG A 97 16.85 -7.08 -6.05
C ARG A 97 15.48 -7.28 -5.40
N PRO A 98 15.32 -6.88 -4.13
CA PRO A 98 14.02 -6.86 -3.50
C PRO A 98 13.04 -5.99 -4.30
N ASP A 99 11.82 -6.48 -4.54
CA ASP A 99 10.78 -5.69 -5.22
C ASP A 99 10.13 -4.65 -4.28
N LEU A 100 10.37 -4.75 -2.99
CA LEU A 100 9.93 -3.79 -1.97
C LEU A 100 11.13 -3.16 -1.27
N ARG A 101 11.29 -1.86 -1.45
CA ARG A 101 12.29 -1.04 -0.77
C ARG A 101 11.67 -0.32 0.43
N LEU A 102 12.27 -0.49 1.60
CA LEU A 102 11.93 0.28 2.80
C LEU A 102 12.85 1.49 2.89
N ILE A 103 12.29 2.69 2.96
CA ILE A 103 13.07 3.92 3.11
C ILE A 103 13.31 4.17 4.59
N ASP A 104 14.57 4.08 5.00
CA ASP A 104 15.01 4.54 6.31
C ASP A 104 15.14 6.07 6.31
N VAL A 105 14.09 6.72 6.79
CA VAL A 105 14.01 8.18 6.85
C VAL A 105 15.02 8.76 7.85
N GLN A 106 15.44 7.99 8.86
CA GLN A 106 16.42 8.45 9.85
C GLN A 106 17.80 8.65 9.20
N SER A 107 18.18 7.75 8.29
CA SER A 107 19.44 7.87 7.53
C SER A 107 19.48 9.10 6.61
N LEU A 108 18.32 9.67 6.27
CA LEU A 108 18.20 10.86 5.42
C LEU A 108 18.28 12.17 6.20
N GLY A 109 18.37 12.11 7.54
CA GLY A 109 18.34 13.28 8.42
C GLY A 109 19.51 14.26 8.21
N GLU A 110 20.64 13.78 7.67
CA GLU A 110 21.85 14.56 7.41
C GLU A 110 21.86 15.24 6.04
N LEU A 111 20.89 14.97 5.17
CA LEU A 111 20.83 15.61 3.87
C LEU A 111 20.53 17.10 3.98
N ALA A 112 21.25 17.90 3.19
CA ALA A 112 20.95 19.32 3.05
C ALA A 112 19.52 19.51 2.53
N ARG A 113 18.81 20.54 3.06
CA ARG A 113 17.42 20.82 2.70
C ARG A 113 17.30 22.12 1.90
N PRO A 114 16.42 22.18 0.91
CA PRO A 114 15.52 21.13 0.45
C PRO A 114 16.25 20.01 -0.30
N ALA A 115 15.71 18.77 -0.25
CA ALA A 115 16.27 17.64 -1.00
C ALA A 115 15.16 16.80 -1.62
N ARG A 116 15.45 16.21 -2.78
CA ARG A 116 14.61 15.23 -3.46
C ARG A 116 15.34 13.88 -3.50
N VAL A 117 14.72 12.86 -2.93
CA VAL A 117 15.25 11.49 -2.88
C VAL A 117 14.40 10.60 -3.77
N PRO A 118 14.91 10.08 -4.90
CA PRO A 118 14.18 9.15 -5.76
C PRO A 118 13.81 7.88 -5.01
N LEU A 119 12.58 7.39 -5.18
CA LEU A 119 12.08 6.18 -4.56
C LEU A 119 12.22 4.94 -5.46
N GLU A 120 12.61 5.13 -6.73
CA GLU A 120 12.80 4.07 -7.73
C GLU A 120 11.52 3.28 -8.05
N VAL A 121 10.38 3.89 -7.84
CA VAL A 121 9.04 3.41 -8.20
C VAL A 121 8.44 4.45 -9.13
N GLY A 122 8.51 4.23 -10.44
CA GLY A 122 8.28 5.28 -11.43
C GLY A 122 9.11 6.53 -11.09
N ASP A 123 8.52 7.73 -11.28
CA ASP A 123 9.13 9.02 -10.93
C ASP A 123 8.84 9.47 -9.50
N SER A 124 8.36 8.58 -8.64
CA SER A 124 8.05 8.89 -7.23
C SER A 124 9.30 9.36 -6.47
N ALA A 125 9.11 10.27 -5.57
CA ALA A 125 10.19 10.81 -4.75
C ALA A 125 9.75 11.22 -3.36
N LEU A 126 10.66 11.12 -2.40
CA LEU A 126 10.55 11.74 -1.10
C LEU A 126 11.20 13.12 -1.16
N TYR A 127 10.46 14.12 -0.72
CA TYR A 127 10.96 15.50 -0.56
C TYR A 127 11.22 15.79 0.91
N LEU A 128 12.42 16.22 1.21
CA LEU A 128 12.80 16.77 2.50
C LEU A 128 12.72 18.29 2.39
N MET A 129 11.65 18.87 2.94
CA MET A 129 11.36 20.29 2.84
C MET A 129 12.20 21.11 3.82
N ARG A 130 12.32 22.41 3.58
CA ARG A 130 13.00 23.33 4.50
C ARG A 130 12.35 23.34 5.87
N ARG A 131 13.16 23.42 6.89
CA ARG A 131 12.75 23.48 8.29
C ARG A 131 13.47 24.61 8.99
N VAL A 132 12.73 25.45 9.65
CA VAL A 132 13.23 26.53 10.49
C VAL A 132 12.81 26.26 11.93
N ASN A 133 13.77 26.21 12.84
CA ASN A 133 13.53 26.04 14.27
C ASN A 133 14.06 27.25 15.01
N ASP A 134 13.20 27.86 15.86
CA ASP A 134 13.60 28.91 16.77
C ASP A 134 12.88 28.77 18.12
N THR A 135 13.05 29.74 19.01
CA THR A 135 12.43 29.73 20.35
C THR A 135 10.90 29.74 20.33
N ARG A 136 10.27 30.07 19.21
CA ARG A 136 8.81 30.09 19.02
C ARG A 136 8.25 28.77 18.49
N GLY A 137 9.12 27.83 18.07
CA GLY A 137 8.73 26.54 17.52
C GLY A 137 9.40 26.20 16.20
N SER A 138 8.76 25.33 15.43
CA SER A 138 9.26 24.84 14.15
C SER A 138 8.32 25.26 13.01
N LEU A 139 8.91 25.62 11.88
CA LEU A 139 8.23 25.95 10.63
C LEU A 139 8.81 25.09 9.51
N THR A 140 7.95 24.54 8.68
CA THR A 140 8.34 23.96 7.38
C THR A 140 7.67 24.71 6.24
N VAL A 141 8.32 24.71 5.08
CA VAL A 141 7.86 25.44 3.89
C VAL A 141 7.85 24.48 2.70
N GLY A 142 6.80 24.54 1.91
CA GLY A 142 6.69 23.82 0.65
C GLY A 142 6.44 24.82 -0.49
N GLU A 143 7.49 25.28 -1.16
CA GLU A 143 7.36 26.19 -2.29
C GLU A 143 7.08 25.42 -3.59
N VAL A 144 6.13 25.96 -4.36
CA VAL A 144 5.77 25.45 -5.70
C VAL A 144 6.63 26.20 -6.74
N PRO A 145 7.27 25.52 -7.70
CA PRO A 145 7.25 24.06 -7.93
C PRO A 145 8.44 23.30 -7.31
N THR A 146 9.26 23.93 -6.47
CA THR A 146 10.56 23.39 -6.05
C THR A 146 10.47 22.31 -4.98
N GLU A 147 9.55 22.44 -4.03
CA GLU A 147 9.36 21.50 -2.91
C GLU A 147 8.01 20.77 -3.00
N VAL A 148 7.00 21.43 -3.60
CA VAL A 148 5.76 20.77 -4.07
C VAL A 148 5.83 20.76 -5.60
N PRO A 149 6.05 19.60 -6.25
CA PRO A 149 6.50 19.55 -7.65
C PRO A 149 5.45 19.88 -8.71
N PHE A 150 4.27 20.32 -8.32
CA PHE A 150 3.20 20.76 -9.20
C PHE A 150 2.34 21.83 -8.53
N SER A 151 1.58 22.59 -9.33
CA SER A 151 0.57 23.54 -8.81
C SER A 151 -0.68 22.78 -8.37
N PRO A 152 -1.02 22.77 -7.07
CA PRO A 152 -2.20 22.04 -6.59
C PRO A 152 -3.50 22.66 -7.11
N ALA A 153 -4.39 21.83 -7.64
CA ALA A 153 -5.76 22.21 -7.97
C ALA A 153 -6.73 22.02 -6.80
N ARG A 154 -6.38 21.11 -5.87
CA ARG A 154 -7.12 20.87 -4.64
C ARG A 154 -6.21 20.28 -3.56
N TYR A 155 -6.70 20.32 -2.34
CA TYR A 155 -6.16 19.52 -1.24
C TYR A 155 -7.28 18.76 -0.53
N PHE A 156 -6.93 17.75 0.22
CA PHE A 156 -7.80 17.08 1.17
C PHE A 156 -6.97 16.56 2.35
N ALA A 157 -7.62 16.41 3.49
CA ALA A 157 -7.00 15.88 4.70
C ALA A 157 -7.65 14.55 5.08
N VAL A 158 -6.84 13.59 5.48
CA VAL A 158 -7.25 12.29 6.01
C VAL A 158 -6.88 12.26 7.48
N TYR A 159 -7.87 12.08 8.36
CA TYR A 159 -7.68 12.09 9.81
C TYR A 159 -8.72 11.20 10.49
N GLY A 160 -8.48 10.84 11.76
CA GLY A 160 -9.37 9.97 12.50
C GLY A 160 -9.47 8.56 11.91
N VAL A 161 -8.43 8.10 11.21
CA VAL A 161 -8.41 6.76 10.59
C VAL A 161 -8.08 5.76 11.69
N PRO A 162 -8.94 4.74 11.92
CA PRO A 162 -8.59 3.63 12.80
C PRO A 162 -7.29 2.97 12.32
N SER A 163 -6.41 2.57 13.24
CA SER A 163 -5.09 2.00 12.90
C SER A 163 -5.15 0.73 12.03
N ILE A 164 -6.29 0.06 12.04
CA ILE A 164 -6.56 -1.16 11.27
C ILE A 164 -7.03 -0.89 9.83
N GLU A 165 -7.44 0.35 9.52
CA GLU A 165 -8.00 0.70 8.22
C GLU A 165 -6.91 1.09 7.22
N LEU A 166 -7.16 0.75 5.96
CA LEU A 166 -6.39 1.18 4.81
C LEU A 166 -7.05 2.39 4.16
N ARG A 167 -6.23 3.22 3.54
CA ARG A 167 -6.66 4.31 2.65
C ARG A 167 -5.88 4.23 1.35
N GLY A 168 -6.36 4.95 0.35
CA GLY A 168 -5.80 4.85 -0.99
C GLY A 168 -6.37 3.62 -1.70
N GLU A 169 -5.53 2.60 -1.92
CA GLU A 169 -5.87 1.42 -2.71
C GLU A 169 -6.43 1.79 -4.09
N HIS A 170 -5.74 2.72 -4.74
CA HIS A 170 -6.06 3.14 -6.10
C HIS A 170 -4.83 3.78 -6.77
N ALA A 171 -4.89 3.88 -8.08
CA ALA A 171 -4.00 4.70 -8.88
C ALA A 171 -4.79 5.78 -9.63
N HIS A 172 -4.10 6.80 -10.09
CA HIS A 172 -4.63 7.84 -10.95
C HIS A 172 -4.05 7.74 -12.35
N LYS A 173 -4.90 7.94 -13.36
CA LYS A 173 -4.43 7.94 -14.76
C LYS A 173 -3.65 9.19 -15.13
N ARG A 174 -3.94 10.33 -14.48
CA ARG A 174 -3.42 11.66 -14.83
C ARG A 174 -3.11 12.53 -13.63
N CYS A 175 -3.78 12.31 -12.49
CA CYS A 175 -3.62 13.14 -11.31
C CYS A 175 -2.33 12.74 -10.57
N GLN A 176 -1.54 13.75 -10.22
CA GLN A 176 -0.39 13.63 -9.33
C GLN A 176 -0.80 14.00 -7.92
N GLN A 177 -0.17 13.40 -6.93
CA GLN A 177 -0.42 13.69 -5.53
C GLN A 177 0.88 13.98 -4.77
N PHE A 178 0.77 14.82 -3.74
CA PHE A 178 1.86 15.09 -2.81
C PHE A 178 1.32 14.95 -1.39
N LEU A 179 1.86 14.00 -0.64
CA LEU A 179 1.36 13.55 0.65
C LEU A 179 2.28 14.01 1.77
N ILE A 180 1.74 14.67 2.80
CA ILE A 180 2.49 15.14 3.98
C ILE A 180 1.73 14.72 5.23
N CYS A 181 2.38 14.00 6.16
CA CYS A 181 1.81 13.75 7.48
C CYS A 181 2.11 14.95 8.39
N LEU A 182 1.08 15.76 8.64
CA LEU A 182 1.21 16.99 9.45
C LEU A 182 1.32 16.70 10.94
N HIS A 183 0.74 15.61 11.40
CA HIS A 183 0.76 15.16 12.80
C HIS A 183 0.68 13.65 12.87
N GLY A 184 1.26 13.06 13.92
CA GLY A 184 1.32 11.62 14.05
C GLY A 184 2.17 10.94 12.98
N SER A 185 1.76 9.75 12.54
CA SER A 185 2.47 9.01 11.49
C SER A 185 1.54 8.14 10.66
N CYS A 186 1.96 7.84 9.43
CA CYS A 186 1.39 6.80 8.59
C CYS A 186 2.45 6.20 7.68
N ARG A 187 2.18 5.00 7.15
CA ARG A 187 3.00 4.41 6.10
C ARG A 187 2.36 4.61 4.75
N VAL A 188 3.17 4.95 3.76
CA VAL A 188 2.77 5.09 2.36
C VAL A 188 3.50 4.02 1.56
N LEU A 189 2.74 3.09 0.98
CA LEU A 189 3.23 2.15 -0.01
C LEU A 189 2.95 2.72 -1.39
N LEU A 190 3.96 2.70 -2.24
CA LEU A 190 3.95 3.06 -3.65
C LEU A 190 4.29 1.82 -4.47
N ASP A 191 3.53 1.57 -5.53
CA ASP A 191 3.69 0.40 -6.40
C ASP A 191 3.50 0.81 -7.86
N ASP A 192 4.47 0.51 -8.71
CA ASP A 192 4.38 0.77 -10.16
C ASP A 192 4.03 -0.49 -10.98
N GLY A 193 3.68 -1.59 -10.31
CA GLY A 193 3.39 -2.88 -10.91
C GLY A 193 4.61 -3.81 -11.04
N GLU A 194 5.82 -3.27 -10.93
CA GLU A 194 7.08 -4.02 -10.98
C GLU A 194 7.88 -3.89 -9.68
N ARG A 195 7.97 -2.66 -9.16
CA ARG A 195 8.69 -2.28 -7.95
C ARG A 195 7.80 -1.59 -6.96
N ARG A 196 8.14 -1.73 -5.70
CA ARG A 196 7.41 -1.13 -4.59
C ARG A 196 8.36 -0.43 -3.64
N CYS A 197 7.85 0.62 -3.02
CA CYS A 197 8.58 1.36 -2.00
C CYS A 197 7.64 1.71 -0.85
N GLU A 198 8.11 1.54 0.37
CA GLU A 198 7.39 1.96 1.57
C GLU A 198 8.14 3.08 2.26
N VAL A 199 7.42 4.14 2.59
CA VAL A 199 7.93 5.30 3.32
C VAL A 199 7.07 5.52 4.56
N THR A 200 7.69 5.70 5.73
CA THR A 200 7.00 6.19 6.92
C THR A 200 7.04 7.70 6.92
N LEU A 201 5.86 8.34 6.90
CA LEU A 201 5.71 9.77 7.10
C LEU A 201 5.37 10.03 8.56
N ASP A 202 6.28 10.64 9.31
CA ASP A 202 6.19 10.92 10.75
C ASP A 202 6.55 12.37 11.11
N ARG A 203 6.78 13.22 10.10
CA ARG A 203 7.16 14.62 10.28
C ARG A 203 6.57 15.49 9.18
N PRO A 204 6.16 16.73 9.50
CA PRO A 204 5.55 17.66 8.54
C PRO A 204 6.55 18.24 7.51
N ASP A 205 7.86 18.06 7.73
CA ASP A 205 8.92 18.49 6.82
C ASP A 205 9.35 17.42 5.81
N MET A 206 8.48 16.43 5.60
CA MET A 206 8.64 15.40 4.59
C MET A 206 7.37 15.25 3.77
N GLY A 207 7.54 15.15 2.45
CA GLY A 207 6.43 14.89 1.54
C GLY A 207 6.76 13.80 0.52
N VAL A 208 5.82 12.91 0.27
CA VAL A 208 5.91 11.90 -0.80
C VAL A 208 5.22 12.42 -2.04
N PHE A 209 5.98 12.55 -3.12
CA PHE A 209 5.43 12.77 -4.45
C PHE A 209 5.05 11.43 -5.08
N MET A 210 3.81 11.34 -5.49
CA MET A 210 3.23 10.20 -6.18
C MET A 210 2.69 10.68 -7.54
N PRO A 211 3.41 10.39 -8.64
CA PRO A 211 2.97 10.72 -9.99
C PRO A 211 1.76 9.88 -10.41
N GLU A 212 1.26 10.14 -11.60
CA GLU A 212 0.26 9.29 -12.24
C GLU A 212 0.75 7.86 -12.43
N MET A 213 -0.19 6.92 -12.52
CA MET A 213 0.08 5.49 -12.72
C MET A 213 0.96 4.85 -11.62
N ILE A 214 0.85 5.36 -10.40
CA ILE A 214 1.37 4.70 -9.20
C ILE A 214 0.19 4.27 -8.33
N TRP A 215 0.16 2.99 -7.97
CA TRP A 215 -0.78 2.48 -6.98
C TRP A 215 -0.33 2.87 -5.58
N GLY A 216 -1.17 3.60 -4.89
CA GLY A 216 -0.87 4.13 -3.56
C GLY A 216 -1.74 3.49 -2.49
N THR A 217 -1.10 3.05 -1.39
CA THR A 217 -1.82 2.58 -0.19
C THR A 217 -1.25 3.28 1.04
N GLN A 218 -2.12 3.80 1.89
CA GLN A 218 -1.73 4.39 3.16
C GLN A 218 -2.30 3.55 4.30
N TYR A 219 -1.49 3.23 5.29
CA TYR A 219 -1.84 2.33 6.37
C TYR A 219 -1.01 2.55 7.63
N ARG A 220 -1.31 1.83 8.71
CA ARG A 220 -0.66 1.98 10.02
C ARG A 220 -0.65 3.45 10.49
N TYR A 221 -1.79 4.08 10.38
CA TYR A 221 -1.98 5.41 10.95
C TYR A 221 -1.83 5.38 12.46
N SER A 222 -1.07 6.33 13.05
CA SER A 222 -1.19 6.60 14.48
C SER A 222 -2.57 7.17 14.78
N PRO A 223 -3.09 7.03 16.01
CA PRO A 223 -4.45 7.48 16.35
C PRO A 223 -4.69 8.98 16.12
N ASP A 224 -3.64 9.76 16.17
CA ASP A 224 -3.61 11.22 16.01
C ASP A 224 -3.13 11.68 14.63
N ALA A 225 -2.95 10.76 13.69
CA ALA A 225 -2.41 11.08 12.38
C ALA A 225 -3.31 12.03 11.59
N VAL A 226 -2.67 13.03 10.98
CA VAL A 226 -3.29 13.96 10.02
C VAL A 226 -2.46 13.96 8.75
N LEU A 227 -2.99 13.34 7.69
CA LEU A 227 -2.36 13.29 6.38
C LEU A 227 -2.99 14.34 5.46
N LEU A 228 -2.20 15.32 5.04
CA LEU A 228 -2.56 16.30 4.01
C LEU A 228 -2.14 15.78 2.65
N VAL A 229 -3.03 15.87 1.66
CA VAL A 229 -2.74 15.50 0.28
C VAL A 229 -3.07 16.65 -0.65
N PHE A 230 -2.07 17.12 -1.39
CA PHE A 230 -2.26 17.99 -2.53
C PHE A 230 -2.47 17.14 -3.79
N ALA A 231 -3.36 17.58 -4.67
CA ALA A 231 -3.66 16.92 -5.94
C ALA A 231 -3.55 17.92 -7.10
N SER A 232 -2.92 17.51 -8.18
CA SER A 232 -2.67 18.35 -9.37
C SER A 232 -3.92 18.63 -10.20
N ARG A 233 -5.02 17.90 -9.93
CA ARG A 233 -6.29 18.02 -10.68
C ARG A 233 -7.49 18.10 -9.73
N PRO A 234 -8.63 18.68 -10.18
CA PRO A 234 -9.90 18.52 -9.51
C PRO A 234 -10.30 17.03 -9.39
N TYR A 235 -11.32 16.74 -8.60
CA TYR A 235 -11.84 15.38 -8.50
C TYR A 235 -12.51 14.98 -9.82
N GLU A 236 -12.01 13.91 -10.42
CA GLU A 236 -12.52 13.29 -11.65
C GLU A 236 -12.64 11.78 -11.37
N ALA A 237 -13.87 11.25 -11.33
CA ALA A 237 -14.10 9.84 -10.96
C ALA A 237 -13.49 8.85 -11.96
N GLU A 238 -13.47 9.21 -13.25
CA GLU A 238 -12.90 8.44 -14.36
C GLU A 238 -11.37 8.42 -14.39
N ASP A 239 -10.73 9.27 -13.60
CA ASP A 239 -9.28 9.29 -13.44
C ASP A 239 -8.78 8.17 -12.50
N TYR A 240 -9.68 7.60 -11.70
CA TYR A 240 -9.33 6.56 -10.72
C TYR A 240 -9.30 5.17 -11.34
N LEU A 241 -8.26 4.42 -11.04
CA LEU A 241 -8.17 2.97 -11.17
C LEU A 241 -8.37 2.36 -9.79
N ARG A 242 -9.51 1.71 -9.58
CA ARG A 242 -9.96 1.29 -8.24
C ARG A 242 -9.71 -0.18 -7.94
N THR A 243 -9.33 -0.96 -8.94
CA THR A 243 -8.86 -2.34 -8.76
C THR A 243 -7.41 -2.44 -9.21
N TYR A 244 -6.67 -3.32 -8.56
CA TYR A 244 -5.26 -3.54 -8.92
C TYR A 244 -5.13 -4.16 -10.31
N ASP A 245 -6.10 -4.98 -10.71
CA ASP A 245 -6.15 -5.59 -12.05
C ASP A 245 -6.32 -4.51 -13.13
N ASP A 246 -7.28 -3.57 -12.98
CA ASP A 246 -7.44 -2.43 -13.90
C ASP A 246 -6.17 -1.57 -13.98
N PHE A 247 -5.47 -1.41 -12.86
CA PHE A 247 -4.19 -0.68 -12.83
C PHE A 247 -3.12 -1.38 -13.66
N LEU A 248 -2.95 -2.71 -13.52
CA LEU A 248 -1.98 -3.47 -14.29
C LEU A 248 -2.32 -3.50 -15.80
N GLU A 249 -3.60 -3.64 -16.14
CA GLU A 249 -4.08 -3.57 -17.53
C GLU A 249 -3.78 -2.22 -18.16
N GLU A 250 -4.08 -1.13 -17.46
CA GLU A 250 -3.81 0.23 -17.93
C GLU A 250 -2.30 0.49 -18.08
N LYS A 251 -1.47 -0.05 -17.18
CA LYS A 251 0.00 0.01 -17.31
C LYS A 251 0.47 -0.68 -18.59
N THR A 252 -0.01 -1.90 -18.82
CA THR A 252 0.35 -2.68 -20.02
C THR A 252 -0.08 -1.96 -21.31
N ARG A 253 -1.24 -1.29 -21.29
CA ARG A 253 -1.74 -0.53 -22.44
C ARG A 253 -0.90 0.70 -22.78
N ARG A 254 -0.18 1.27 -21.79
CA ARG A 254 0.65 2.48 -21.98
C ARG A 254 2.13 2.17 -22.28
N ALA A 255 2.59 0.95 -22.01
CA ALA A 255 3.95 0.49 -22.29
C ALA A 255 4.13 0.19 -23.80
#